data_fed037505a4d01b355d60db20cef720d
#
_entry.id   fed037505a4d01b355d60db20cef720d
#
_cell.length_a   1.000
_cell.length_b   1.000
_cell.length_c   1.000
_cell.angle_alpha   90.00
_cell.angle_beta   90.00
_cell.angle_gamma   90.00
#
_symmetry.space_group_name_H-M   'P 1'
#
loop_
_entity.id
_entity.type
_entity.pdbx_description
1 polymer ?
#
loop_
_entity_poly.entity_id
_entity_poly.type
_entity_poly.pdbx_seq_one_letter_code
_entity_poly.pdbx_strand_id
1 'polypeptide(L)'
;NTIYDVPEGRGGIKLTLQMYLLTALILVLGAVALMIFVLSGPVAEGVGDLIGLGSAAVGVWNVAKWFVLAFIVVFVVALLYYATPNVQQPKFRWVSFGALIAILVSVLATLGFFFYVSNFGNYNATYGALAGVIILLLWIYIINAILLFGAEVDAELERGRELQAGIPAEVDLQLPPRDTAASDKKAKKFD
;
A
#
# COMPACT_ATOMS: atom_id res chain seq x y z
N ASN A 1 10.56 -5.54 -7.68
CA ASN A 1 11.26 -5.97 -8.90
C ASN A 1 11.20 -7.50 -9.08
N THR A 2 11.41 -8.28 -8.02
CA THR A 2 11.38 -9.76 -8.08
C THR A 2 10.06 -10.31 -8.60
N ILE A 3 8.93 -9.74 -8.23
CA ILE A 3 7.58 -10.12 -8.69
C ILE A 3 7.43 -9.96 -10.23
N TYR A 4 8.13 -8.97 -10.81
CA TYR A 4 8.06 -8.67 -12.24
C TYR A 4 9.28 -9.21 -13.01
N ASP A 5 10.14 -9.98 -12.39
CA ASP A 5 11.38 -10.56 -12.95
C ASP A 5 12.29 -9.53 -13.64
N VAL A 6 12.24 -8.28 -13.17
CA VAL A 6 13.01 -7.17 -13.74
C VAL A 6 14.14 -6.76 -12.80
N PRO A 7 15.39 -6.68 -13.30
CA PRO A 7 16.54 -6.25 -12.51
C PRO A 7 16.42 -4.79 -12.07
N GLU A 8 17.02 -4.45 -10.92
CA GLU A 8 17.11 -3.06 -10.50
C GLU A 8 18.14 -2.31 -11.33
N GLY A 9 17.68 -1.42 -12.17
CA GLY A 9 18.51 -0.61 -13.07
C GLY A 9 18.73 0.82 -12.60
N ARG A 10 18.01 1.28 -11.56
CA ARG A 10 18.18 2.63 -11.02
C ARG A 10 19.50 2.74 -10.24
N GLY A 11 20.20 3.83 -10.41
CA GLY A 11 21.42 4.12 -9.62
C GLY A 11 21.07 4.23 -8.12
N GLY A 12 21.99 3.79 -7.24
CA GLY A 12 21.75 3.72 -5.80
C GLY A 12 21.23 5.03 -5.18
N ILE A 13 21.80 6.19 -5.55
CA ILE A 13 21.36 7.50 -5.05
C ILE A 13 19.92 7.81 -5.55
N LYS A 14 19.63 7.57 -6.83
CA LYS A 14 18.30 7.79 -7.42
C LYS A 14 17.24 6.91 -6.76
N LEU A 15 17.56 5.63 -6.58
CA LEU A 15 16.69 4.66 -5.91
C LEU A 15 16.41 5.09 -4.46
N THR A 16 17.47 5.41 -3.71
CA THR A 16 17.36 5.82 -2.31
C THR A 16 16.50 7.08 -2.17
N LEU A 17 16.76 8.11 -2.98
CA LEU A 17 15.96 9.34 -2.95
C LEU A 17 14.50 9.09 -3.30
N GLN A 18 14.23 8.29 -4.34
CA GLN A 18 12.87 7.93 -4.74
C GLN A 18 12.13 7.19 -3.62
N MET A 19 12.78 6.23 -2.96
CA MET A 19 12.18 5.48 -1.86
C MET A 19 11.95 6.36 -0.63
N TYR A 20 12.86 7.28 -0.29
CA TYR A 20 12.64 8.23 0.81
C TYR A 20 11.47 9.19 0.53
N LEU A 21 11.38 9.73 -0.68
CA LEU A 21 10.25 10.60 -1.06
C LEU A 21 8.92 9.84 -1.01
N LEU A 22 8.89 8.61 -1.51
CA LEU A 22 7.71 7.75 -1.45
C LEU A 22 7.31 7.46 0.00
N THR A 23 8.27 7.09 0.85
CA THR A 23 8.03 6.83 2.27
C THR A 23 7.52 8.08 2.98
N ALA A 24 8.15 9.25 2.75
CA ALA A 24 7.71 10.50 3.31
C ALA A 24 6.27 10.85 2.91
N LEU A 25 5.92 10.68 1.64
CA LEU A 25 4.55 10.90 1.15
C LEU A 25 3.56 9.95 1.84
N ILE A 26 3.86 8.66 1.96
CA ILE A 26 3.01 7.68 2.63
C ILE A 26 2.84 8.03 4.11
N LEU A 27 3.92 8.45 4.80
CA LEU A 27 3.85 8.89 6.19
C LEU A 27 2.96 10.12 6.35
N VAL A 28 3.07 11.10 5.45
CA VAL A 28 2.19 12.29 5.46
C VAL A 28 0.72 11.89 5.24
N LEU A 29 0.45 11.04 4.26
CA LEU A 29 -0.91 10.52 4.01
C LEU A 29 -1.45 9.73 5.20
N GLY A 30 -0.60 8.93 5.85
CA GLY A 30 -0.94 8.21 7.07
C GLY A 30 -1.27 9.16 8.23
N ALA A 31 -0.47 10.21 8.42
CA ALA A 31 -0.73 11.23 9.43
C ALA A 31 -2.05 11.98 9.16
N VAL A 32 -2.31 12.32 7.88
CA VAL A 32 -3.59 12.93 7.47
C VAL A 32 -4.76 11.98 7.75
N ALA A 33 -4.63 10.69 7.42
CA ALA A 33 -5.65 9.69 7.70
C ALA A 33 -5.93 9.56 9.19
N LEU A 34 -4.89 9.55 10.02
CA LEU A 34 -5.03 9.54 11.48
C LEU A 34 -5.73 10.80 12.01
N MET A 35 -5.38 11.99 11.50
CA MET A 35 -6.08 13.23 11.86
C MET A 35 -7.56 13.17 11.49
N ILE A 36 -7.89 12.72 10.29
CA ILE A 36 -9.28 12.54 9.83
C ILE A 36 -10.03 11.56 10.75
N PHE A 37 -9.37 10.47 11.14
CA PHE A 37 -9.96 9.47 12.04
C PHE A 37 -10.21 10.04 13.45
N VAL A 38 -9.25 10.82 14.01
CA VAL A 38 -9.37 11.45 15.32
C VAL A 38 -10.44 12.55 15.31
N LEU A 39 -10.55 13.32 14.20
CA LEU A 39 -11.60 14.33 14.01
C LEU A 39 -12.97 13.68 13.77
N SER A 40 -13.45 12.90 14.73
CA SER A 40 -14.69 12.14 14.65
C SER A 40 -15.51 12.27 15.93
N GLY A 41 -16.83 12.07 15.81
CA GLY A 41 -17.74 12.09 16.96
C GLY A 41 -17.62 13.38 17.80
N PRO A 42 -17.45 13.28 19.13
CA PRO A 42 -17.40 14.42 20.02
C PRO A 42 -16.30 15.45 19.69
N VAL A 43 -15.16 15.00 19.14
CA VAL A 43 -14.07 15.90 18.73
C VAL A 43 -14.50 16.75 17.54
N ALA A 44 -15.17 16.15 16.54
CA ALA A 44 -15.69 16.88 15.39
C ALA A 44 -16.79 17.86 15.79
N GLU A 45 -17.65 17.51 16.75
CA GLU A 45 -18.68 18.39 17.31
C GLU A 45 -18.03 19.57 18.03
N GLY A 46 -17.08 19.33 18.94
CA GLY A 46 -16.40 20.41 19.66
C GLY A 46 -15.62 21.36 18.75
N VAL A 47 -14.95 20.85 17.72
CA VAL A 47 -14.29 21.69 16.69
C VAL A 47 -15.34 22.44 15.87
N GLY A 48 -16.42 21.77 15.47
CA GLY A 48 -17.53 22.38 14.73
C GLY A 48 -18.13 23.59 15.47
N ASP A 49 -18.38 23.43 16.77
CA ASP A 49 -18.91 24.49 17.63
C ASP A 49 -17.96 25.69 17.74
N LEU A 50 -16.63 25.41 17.86
CA LEU A 50 -15.62 26.47 17.95
C LEU A 50 -15.53 27.33 16.68
N ILE A 51 -15.74 26.74 15.50
CA ILE A 51 -15.66 27.42 14.20
C ILE A 51 -17.03 27.79 13.64
N GLY A 52 -18.10 27.59 14.40
CA GLY A 52 -19.48 27.98 14.04
C GLY A 52 -20.11 27.07 12.97
N LEU A 53 -19.63 25.82 12.80
CA LEU A 53 -20.25 24.83 11.93
C LEU A 53 -21.46 24.20 12.65
N GLY A 54 -22.63 24.29 12.02
CA GLY A 54 -23.83 23.65 12.55
C GLY A 54 -23.74 22.10 12.51
N SER A 55 -24.61 21.46 13.29
CA SER A 55 -24.68 20.00 13.42
C SER A 55 -24.83 19.24 12.08
N ALA A 56 -25.48 19.87 11.09
CA ALA A 56 -25.60 19.31 9.74
C ALA A 56 -24.25 19.16 9.04
N ALA A 57 -23.33 20.14 9.17
CA ALA A 57 -22.00 20.07 8.59
C ALA A 57 -21.16 18.98 9.24
N VAL A 58 -21.25 18.83 10.57
CA VAL A 58 -20.60 17.75 11.32
C VAL A 58 -21.16 16.38 10.89
N GLY A 59 -22.48 16.29 10.65
CA GLY A 59 -23.11 15.08 10.12
C GLY A 59 -22.56 14.70 8.74
N VAL A 60 -22.45 15.64 7.82
CA VAL A 60 -21.84 15.45 6.49
C VAL A 60 -20.39 14.99 6.62
N TRP A 61 -19.60 15.65 7.48
CA TRP A 61 -18.22 15.26 7.74
C TRP A 61 -18.10 13.80 8.22
N ASN A 62 -18.94 13.38 9.15
CA ASN A 62 -18.93 12.03 9.70
C ASN A 62 -19.20 10.95 8.66
N VAL A 63 -19.85 11.28 7.55
CA VAL A 63 -20.02 10.38 6.40
C VAL A 63 -18.87 10.54 5.40
N ALA A 64 -18.55 11.79 5.02
CA ALA A 64 -17.57 12.11 3.99
C ALA A 64 -16.16 11.60 4.32
N LYS A 65 -15.76 11.63 5.60
CA LYS A 65 -14.44 11.14 6.04
C LYS A 65 -14.14 9.71 5.63
N TRP A 66 -15.16 8.83 5.59
CA TRP A 66 -14.95 7.43 5.19
C TRP A 66 -14.58 7.30 3.71
N PHE A 67 -15.16 8.13 2.85
CA PHE A 67 -14.78 8.17 1.43
C PHE A 67 -13.37 8.72 1.26
N VAL A 68 -12.99 9.75 2.04
CA VAL A 68 -11.63 10.30 2.01
C VAL A 68 -10.61 9.28 2.50
N LEU A 69 -10.88 8.57 3.60
CA LEU A 69 -10.03 7.51 4.10
C LEU A 69 -9.88 6.37 3.10
N ALA A 70 -11.00 5.92 2.51
CA ALA A 70 -10.97 4.89 1.45
C ALA A 70 -10.14 5.36 0.25
N PHE A 71 -10.30 6.62 -0.18
CA PHE A 71 -9.50 7.19 -1.26
C PHE A 71 -8.00 7.20 -0.92
N ILE A 72 -7.62 7.61 0.30
CA ILE A 72 -6.21 7.59 0.75
C ILE A 72 -5.63 6.16 0.67
N VAL A 73 -6.37 5.16 1.14
CA VAL A 73 -5.93 3.75 1.09
C VAL A 73 -5.72 3.31 -0.36
N VAL A 74 -6.71 3.53 -1.23
CA VAL A 74 -6.63 3.19 -2.66
C VAL A 74 -5.44 3.90 -3.31
N PHE A 75 -5.26 5.18 -3.04
CA PHE A 75 -4.17 5.98 -3.60
C PHE A 75 -2.80 5.47 -3.14
N VAL A 76 -2.64 5.14 -1.85
CA VAL A 76 -1.38 4.60 -1.31
C VAL A 76 -1.04 3.25 -1.97
N VAL A 77 -2.01 2.34 -2.10
CA VAL A 77 -1.78 1.04 -2.75
C VAL A 77 -1.43 1.22 -4.22
N ALA A 78 -2.17 2.08 -4.94
CA ALA A 78 -1.88 2.39 -6.35
C ALA A 78 -0.47 3.00 -6.52
N LEU A 79 -0.08 3.90 -5.61
CA LEU A 79 1.24 4.52 -5.61
C LEU A 79 2.36 3.50 -5.33
N LEU A 80 2.16 2.61 -4.37
CA LEU A 80 3.11 1.53 -4.08
C LEU A 80 3.30 0.63 -5.30
N TYR A 81 2.23 0.16 -5.91
CA TYR A 81 2.29 -0.75 -7.05
C TYR A 81 2.88 -0.10 -8.30
N TYR A 82 2.65 1.20 -8.48
CA TYR A 82 3.20 1.92 -9.62
C TYR A 82 4.64 2.40 -9.42
N ALA A 83 4.97 2.96 -8.25
CA ALA A 83 6.25 3.66 -8.05
C ALA A 83 7.38 2.76 -7.56
N THR A 84 7.05 1.63 -6.90
CA THR A 84 8.07 0.76 -6.29
C THR A 84 8.84 -0.05 -7.33
N PRO A 85 8.21 -0.77 -8.30
CA PRO A 85 8.94 -1.61 -9.22
C PRO A 85 9.63 -0.80 -10.33
N ASN A 86 10.77 -1.33 -10.82
CA ASN A 86 11.51 -0.76 -11.95
C ASN A 86 10.97 -1.23 -13.30
N VAL A 87 9.66 -1.25 -13.49
CA VAL A 87 9.02 -1.68 -14.74
C VAL A 87 8.26 -0.53 -15.41
N GLN A 88 8.25 -0.53 -16.73
CA GLN A 88 7.41 0.37 -17.53
C GLN A 88 6.01 -0.23 -17.62
N GLN A 89 5.16 0.11 -16.67
CA GLN A 89 3.76 -0.28 -16.75
C GLN A 89 3.08 0.49 -17.92
N PRO A 90 2.28 -0.18 -18.75
CA PRO A 90 1.71 0.44 -19.96
C PRO A 90 0.81 1.66 -19.69
N LYS A 91 0.18 1.70 -18.52
CA LYS A 91 -0.65 2.84 -18.06
C LYS A 91 -0.70 2.87 -16.52
N PHE A 92 -0.70 4.09 -15.95
CA PHE A 92 -1.05 4.26 -14.55
C PHE A 92 -2.52 3.86 -14.34
N ARG A 93 -2.76 2.88 -13.49
CA ARG A 93 -4.10 2.44 -13.10
C ARG A 93 -4.33 2.83 -11.65
N TRP A 94 -5.31 3.68 -11.39
CA TRP A 94 -5.73 4.03 -10.03
C TRP A 94 -6.11 2.81 -9.20
N VAL A 95 -6.76 1.85 -9.84
CA VAL A 95 -7.12 0.58 -9.22
C VAL A 95 -6.80 -0.52 -10.23
N SER A 96 -5.80 -1.33 -9.93
CA SER A 96 -5.55 -2.59 -10.61
C SER A 96 -6.40 -3.69 -9.98
N PHE A 97 -6.54 -4.82 -10.66
CA PHE A 97 -7.29 -5.96 -10.12
C PHE A 97 -6.61 -6.53 -8.87
N GLY A 98 -5.27 -6.62 -8.88
CA GLY A 98 -4.49 -7.03 -7.71
C GLY A 98 -4.60 -6.04 -6.56
N ALA A 99 -4.61 -4.72 -6.84
CA ALA A 99 -4.83 -3.70 -5.81
C ALA A 99 -6.22 -3.83 -5.18
N LEU A 100 -7.26 -4.09 -5.98
CA LEU A 100 -8.61 -4.31 -5.47
C LEU A 100 -8.67 -5.53 -4.54
N ILE A 101 -8.09 -6.66 -4.95
CA ILE A 101 -7.98 -7.88 -4.13
C ILE A 101 -7.22 -7.55 -2.84
N ALA A 102 -6.04 -6.90 -2.93
CA ALA A 102 -5.24 -6.56 -1.78
C ALA A 102 -6.00 -5.70 -0.76
N ILE A 103 -6.75 -4.69 -1.21
CA ILE A 103 -7.53 -3.82 -0.36
C ILE A 103 -8.67 -4.62 0.32
N LEU A 104 -9.45 -5.39 -0.45
CA LEU A 104 -10.55 -6.19 0.09
C LEU A 104 -10.07 -7.23 1.11
N VAL A 105 -9.01 -7.96 0.78
CA VAL A 105 -8.43 -8.98 1.68
C VAL A 105 -7.82 -8.32 2.90
N SER A 106 -7.18 -7.13 2.78
CA SER A 106 -6.65 -6.37 3.92
C SER A 106 -7.76 -5.94 4.89
N VAL A 107 -8.92 -5.51 4.37
CA VAL A 107 -10.07 -5.16 5.22
C VAL A 107 -10.56 -6.40 5.96
N LEU A 108 -10.76 -7.52 5.26
CA LEU A 108 -11.22 -8.78 5.88
C LEU A 108 -10.21 -9.30 6.90
N ALA A 109 -8.92 -9.28 6.56
CA ALA A 109 -7.83 -9.69 7.47
C ALA A 109 -7.77 -8.79 8.71
N THR A 110 -7.96 -7.48 8.55
CA THR A 110 -7.98 -6.54 9.68
C THR A 110 -9.18 -6.81 10.60
N LEU A 111 -10.38 -7.01 10.03
CA LEU A 111 -11.57 -7.37 10.82
C LEU A 111 -11.38 -8.69 11.57
N GLY A 112 -10.88 -9.72 10.89
CA GLY A 112 -10.58 -11.02 11.50
C GLY A 112 -9.49 -10.92 12.58
N PHE A 113 -8.47 -10.09 12.35
CA PHE A 113 -7.40 -9.84 13.31
C PHE A 113 -7.92 -9.12 14.57
N PHE A 114 -8.75 -8.09 14.40
CA PHE A 114 -9.41 -7.43 15.54
C PHE A 114 -10.29 -8.39 16.33
N PHE A 115 -11.08 -9.23 15.64
CA PHE A 115 -11.87 -10.26 16.29
C PHE A 115 -11.00 -11.22 17.11
N TYR A 116 -9.88 -11.68 16.50
CA TYR A 116 -8.90 -12.54 17.20
C TYR A 116 -8.36 -11.87 18.46
N VAL A 117 -7.82 -10.65 18.33
CA VAL A 117 -7.24 -9.92 19.46
C VAL A 117 -8.26 -9.65 20.56
N SER A 118 -9.51 -9.32 20.21
CA SER A 118 -10.58 -9.05 21.17
C SER A 118 -10.99 -10.28 21.97
N ASN A 119 -10.95 -11.46 21.38
CA ASN A 119 -11.36 -12.69 22.04
C ASN A 119 -10.23 -13.41 22.77
N PHE A 120 -8.97 -13.13 22.41
CA PHE A 120 -7.80 -13.72 23.06
C PHE A 120 -7.09 -12.75 24.02
N GLY A 121 -7.80 -11.80 24.62
CA GLY A 121 -7.32 -10.67 25.42
C GLY A 121 -6.54 -10.99 26.70
N ASN A 122 -6.34 -12.28 27.06
CA ASN A 122 -5.52 -12.69 28.21
C ASN A 122 -4.00 -12.52 27.97
N TYR A 123 -3.58 -12.16 26.76
CA TYR A 123 -2.18 -11.87 26.46
C TYR A 123 -1.60 -10.71 27.27
N ASN A 124 -2.40 -9.71 27.62
CA ASN A 124 -1.98 -8.56 28.42
C ASN A 124 -1.61 -8.95 29.86
N ALA A 125 -2.24 -9.98 30.43
CA ALA A 125 -1.96 -10.43 31.78
C ALA A 125 -0.57 -11.08 31.91
N THR A 126 -0.09 -11.71 30.84
CA THR A 126 1.17 -12.46 30.83
C THR A 126 2.34 -11.67 30.26
N TYR A 127 2.11 -10.88 29.21
CA TYR A 127 3.18 -10.22 28.45
C TYR A 127 3.16 -8.68 28.53
N GLY A 128 2.14 -8.07 29.15
CA GLY A 128 2.03 -6.63 29.33
C GLY A 128 2.20 -5.84 28.04
N ALA A 129 3.03 -4.79 28.06
CA ALA A 129 3.29 -3.92 26.91
C ALA A 129 3.92 -4.64 25.69
N LEU A 130 4.66 -5.73 25.91
CA LEU A 130 5.26 -6.54 24.84
C LEU A 130 4.21 -7.19 23.94
N ALA A 131 3.06 -7.57 24.51
CA ALA A 131 1.96 -8.13 23.73
C ALA A 131 1.49 -7.16 22.63
N GLY A 132 1.33 -5.87 22.95
CA GLY A 132 0.94 -4.85 22.00
C GLY A 132 1.91 -4.71 20.83
N VAL A 133 3.22 -4.75 21.10
CA VAL A 133 4.26 -4.69 20.05
C VAL A 133 4.19 -5.92 19.14
N ILE A 134 4.08 -7.12 19.72
CA ILE A 134 4.00 -8.37 18.95
C ILE A 134 2.75 -8.38 18.07
N ILE A 135 1.60 -7.97 18.61
CA ILE A 135 0.33 -7.87 17.90
C ILE A 135 0.44 -6.89 16.73
N LEU A 136 1.04 -5.72 16.95
CA LEU A 136 1.27 -4.73 15.90
C LEU A 136 2.18 -5.27 14.78
N LEU A 137 3.30 -5.91 15.16
CA LEU A 137 4.23 -6.48 14.17
C LEU A 137 3.57 -7.59 13.36
N LEU A 138 2.76 -8.44 13.97
CA LEU A 138 2.01 -9.48 13.28
C LEU A 138 0.99 -8.88 12.31
N TRP A 139 0.28 -7.83 12.71
CA TRP A 139 -0.66 -7.14 11.83
C TRP A 139 0.05 -6.51 10.62
N ILE A 140 1.17 -5.81 10.85
CA ILE A 140 2.00 -5.24 9.78
C ILE A 140 2.49 -6.34 8.84
N TYR A 141 2.94 -7.49 9.36
CA TYR A 141 3.37 -8.63 8.54
C TYR A 141 2.24 -9.13 7.64
N ILE A 142 1.04 -9.35 8.19
CA ILE A 142 -0.13 -9.81 7.44
C ILE A 142 -0.48 -8.83 6.31
N ILE A 143 -0.54 -7.53 6.60
CA ILE A 143 -0.85 -6.51 5.59
C ILE A 143 0.20 -6.47 4.47
N ASN A 144 1.50 -6.54 4.82
CA ASN A 144 2.56 -6.59 3.81
C ASN A 144 2.46 -7.85 2.93
N ALA A 145 2.19 -9.02 3.51
CA ALA A 145 2.01 -10.25 2.75
C ALA A 145 0.83 -10.15 1.77
N ILE A 146 -0.29 -9.55 2.19
CA ILE A 146 -1.47 -9.33 1.34
C ILE A 146 -1.15 -8.35 0.20
N LEU A 147 -0.43 -7.27 0.47
CA LEU A 147 -0.02 -6.31 -0.56
C LEU A 147 0.91 -6.96 -1.58
N LEU A 148 1.88 -7.78 -1.15
CA LEU A 148 2.75 -8.53 -2.06
C LEU A 148 1.96 -9.53 -2.91
N PHE A 149 1.01 -10.25 -2.31
CA PHE A 149 0.13 -11.16 -3.04
C PHE A 149 -0.71 -10.43 -4.11
N GLY A 150 -1.24 -9.25 -3.79
CA GLY A 150 -1.96 -8.45 -4.78
C GLY A 150 -1.07 -7.98 -5.93
N ALA A 151 0.20 -7.63 -5.65
CA ALA A 151 1.16 -7.29 -6.70
C ALA A 151 1.49 -8.49 -7.59
N GLU A 152 1.57 -9.70 -7.02
CA GLU A 152 1.75 -10.95 -7.76
C GLU A 152 0.56 -11.22 -8.69
N VAL A 153 -0.66 -11.02 -8.21
CA VAL A 153 -1.86 -11.13 -9.05
C VAL A 153 -1.82 -10.17 -10.23
N ASP A 154 -1.36 -8.93 -10.04
CA ASP A 154 -1.21 -7.98 -11.15
C ASP A 154 -0.13 -8.41 -12.15
N ALA A 155 0.98 -8.96 -11.67
CA ALA A 155 2.06 -9.48 -12.50
C ALA A 155 1.59 -10.68 -13.34
N GLU A 156 0.88 -11.63 -12.74
CA GLU A 156 0.33 -12.79 -13.46
C GLU A 156 -0.75 -12.40 -14.47
N LEU A 157 -1.56 -11.40 -14.18
CA LEU A 157 -2.52 -10.88 -15.16
C LEU A 157 -1.83 -10.20 -16.35
N GLU A 158 -0.70 -9.53 -16.12
CA GLU A 158 0.09 -8.94 -17.20
C GLU A 158 0.79 -10.02 -18.03
N ARG A 159 1.36 -11.06 -17.38
CA ARG A 159 1.90 -12.25 -18.06
C ARG A 159 0.85 -12.89 -18.98
N GLY A 160 -0.38 -13.07 -18.49
CA GLY A 160 -1.48 -13.59 -19.29
C GLY A 160 -1.81 -12.73 -20.51
N ARG A 161 -1.68 -11.40 -20.42
CA ARG A 161 -1.88 -10.48 -21.56
C ARG A 161 -0.74 -10.56 -22.56
N GLU A 162 0.50 -10.66 -22.11
CA GLU A 162 1.68 -10.84 -22.97
C GLU A 162 1.56 -12.12 -23.78
N LEU A 163 1.20 -13.24 -23.13
CA LEU A 163 0.96 -14.52 -23.81
C LEU A 163 -0.17 -14.44 -24.85
N GLN A 164 -1.29 -13.77 -24.53
CA GLN A 164 -2.38 -13.57 -25.47
C GLN A 164 -1.96 -12.69 -26.68
N ALA A 165 -0.98 -11.80 -26.47
CA ALA A 165 -0.41 -10.98 -27.53
C ALA A 165 0.67 -11.71 -28.36
N GLY A 166 0.96 -12.99 -28.06
CA GLY A 166 1.98 -13.77 -28.73
C GLY A 166 3.42 -13.45 -28.29
N ILE A 167 3.57 -12.77 -27.14
CA ILE A 167 4.88 -12.48 -26.54
C ILE A 167 5.29 -13.70 -25.69
N PRO A 168 6.53 -14.21 -25.82
CA PRO A 168 6.99 -15.39 -25.09
C PRO A 168 7.25 -15.08 -23.60
N ALA A 169 6.19 -15.03 -22.80
CA ALA A 169 6.22 -14.75 -21.37
C ALA A 169 5.95 -16.01 -20.50
N GLU A 170 6.26 -17.21 -21.05
CA GLU A 170 5.99 -18.48 -20.34
C GLU A 170 6.83 -18.62 -19.07
N VAL A 171 8.05 -18.08 -19.07
CA VAL A 171 8.98 -18.18 -17.94
C VAL A 171 9.06 -16.83 -17.22
N ASP A 172 9.39 -15.75 -17.96
CA ASP A 172 9.62 -14.41 -17.41
C ASP A 172 8.72 -13.38 -18.07
N LEU A 173 8.25 -12.40 -17.30
CA LEU A 173 7.54 -11.22 -17.81
C LEU A 173 8.46 -10.41 -18.72
N GLN A 174 7.94 -9.96 -19.88
CA GLN A 174 8.69 -9.22 -20.90
C GLN A 174 8.53 -7.70 -20.77
N LEU A 175 8.06 -7.20 -19.61
CA LEU A 175 7.95 -5.77 -19.38
C LEU A 175 9.32 -5.09 -19.37
N PRO A 176 9.53 -4.03 -20.17
CA PRO A 176 10.81 -3.34 -20.20
C PRO A 176 11.09 -2.64 -18.87
N PRO A 177 12.35 -2.65 -18.40
CA PRO A 177 12.73 -1.90 -17.21
C PRO A 177 12.56 -0.39 -17.43
N ARG A 178 12.19 0.33 -16.39
CA ARG A 178 12.05 1.80 -16.41
C ARG A 178 13.40 2.51 -16.51
N ASP A 179 14.43 1.92 -15.89
CA ASP A 179 15.80 2.42 -15.88
C ASP A 179 16.79 1.25 -15.93
N THR A 180 17.79 1.34 -16.81
CA THR A 180 18.83 0.30 -17.01
C THR A 180 20.23 0.80 -16.66
N ALA A 181 20.41 2.07 -16.30
CA ALA A 181 21.73 2.71 -16.17
C ALA A 181 22.68 1.98 -15.20
N ALA A 182 22.16 1.37 -14.13
CA ALA A 182 22.98 0.63 -13.17
C ALA A 182 23.28 -0.81 -13.63
N SER A 183 22.35 -1.48 -14.30
CA SER A 183 22.55 -2.81 -14.88
C SER A 183 23.54 -2.77 -16.04
N ASP A 184 23.46 -1.77 -16.92
CA ASP A 184 24.38 -1.59 -18.06
C ASP A 184 25.82 -1.30 -17.58
N LYS A 185 25.97 -0.50 -16.50
CA LYS A 185 27.30 -0.27 -15.89
C LYS A 185 27.89 -1.54 -15.30
N LYS A 186 27.06 -2.43 -14.74
CA LYS A 186 27.54 -3.70 -14.23
C LYS A 186 27.97 -4.64 -15.37
N ALA A 187 27.15 -4.78 -16.41
CA ALA A 187 27.49 -5.57 -17.59
C ALA A 187 28.84 -5.19 -18.19
N LYS A 188 29.05 -3.88 -18.47
CA LYS A 188 30.32 -3.35 -19.02
C LYS A 188 31.56 -3.54 -18.11
N LYS A 189 31.40 -3.96 -16.88
CA LYS A 189 32.53 -4.21 -15.98
C LYS A 189 33.02 -5.66 -16.03
N PHE A 190 32.22 -6.55 -16.59
CA PHE A 190 32.53 -8.00 -16.73
C PHE A 190 32.87 -8.39 -18.18
N ASP A 191 32.69 -7.48 -19.14
CA ASP A 191 33.23 -7.54 -20.50
C ASP A 191 34.64 -6.92 -20.55
#